data_e08e74532f72ba39bd3ea5db30825a95
#
_entry.id   e08e74532f72ba39bd3ea5db30825a95
#
_cell.length_a   1.000
_cell.length_b   1.000
_cell.length_c   1.000
_cell.angle_alpha   90.00
_cell.angle_beta   90.00
_cell.angle_gamma   90.00
#
_symmetry.space_group_name_H-M   'P 1'
#
loop_
_entity.id
_entity.type
_entity.pdbx_description
1 polymer ?
#
loop_
_entity_poly.entity_id
_entity_poly.type
_entity_poly.pdbx_seq_one_letter_code
_entity_poly.pdbx_strand_id
1 'polypeptide(L)'
;KKFFFIAALIFSCIITNAQNVGSSPEYIKLLTPDWKGERFADGRPKVSDAILERLKNISIEEAWGVLRNKGFQNQFESDWEIINPGEAMTGRVVTAQYMPLRPDFEKQVKAQGKIENRAQQGGTNSWPIDILTPGDVYVADGYGKIADGTLIGDNLGNSIYAKSQRGVIFYGSVRDQQGLSKIAGFNGWILGA
;
A
#
# COMPACT_ATOMS: atom_id res chain seq x y z
N LYS A 1 -53.44 12.77 12.56
CA LYS A 1 -52.82 12.01 11.43
C LYS A 1 -51.70 12.77 10.71
N LYS A 2 -51.59 14.10 10.77
CA LYS A 2 -50.52 14.87 10.10
C LYS A 2 -49.21 14.95 10.92
N PHE A 3 -49.22 14.74 12.23
CA PHE A 3 -48.02 14.74 13.08
C PHE A 3 -47.19 13.48 12.98
N PHE A 4 -47.75 12.34 12.59
CA PHE A 4 -47.01 11.09 12.45
C PHE A 4 -46.15 11.03 11.19
N PHE A 5 -46.49 11.84 10.16
CA PHE A 5 -45.70 11.88 8.91
C PHE A 5 -44.43 12.73 9.03
N ILE A 6 -44.38 13.71 9.93
CA ILE A 6 -43.23 14.59 10.15
C ILE A 6 -42.18 13.86 10.99
N ALA A 7 -42.57 13.01 11.94
CA ALA A 7 -41.66 12.20 12.74
C ALA A 7 -40.93 11.10 11.92
N ALA A 8 -41.57 10.56 10.86
CA ALA A 8 -40.94 9.57 9.98
C ALA A 8 -39.88 10.17 9.03
N LEU A 9 -39.98 11.48 8.72
CA LEU A 9 -39.00 12.15 7.86
C LEU A 9 -37.70 12.53 8.61
N ILE A 10 -37.74 12.65 9.93
CA ILE A 10 -36.56 13.04 10.73
C ILE A 10 -35.67 11.82 11.03
N PHE A 11 -36.17 10.60 10.86
CA PHE A 11 -35.38 9.38 11.13
C PHE A 11 -34.64 8.84 9.90
N SER A 12 -34.72 9.51 8.74
CA SER A 12 -33.84 9.26 7.57
C SER A 12 -32.57 10.11 7.66
N CYS A 13 -31.97 10.25 8.83
CA CYS A 13 -30.57 10.63 8.92
C CYS A 13 -29.75 9.46 8.33
N ILE A 14 -29.50 9.54 7.04
CA ILE A 14 -28.53 8.72 6.32
C ILE A 14 -27.27 8.75 7.16
N ILE A 15 -26.91 7.62 7.74
CA ILE A 15 -25.57 7.41 8.29
C ILE A 15 -24.64 7.44 7.07
N THR A 16 -24.20 8.63 6.68
CA THR A 16 -23.13 8.77 5.72
C THR A 16 -21.87 8.28 6.42
N ASN A 17 -21.52 7.03 6.21
CA ASN A 17 -20.20 6.58 6.56
C ASN A 17 -19.21 7.39 5.71
N ALA A 18 -18.46 8.28 6.34
CA ALA A 18 -17.32 8.89 5.70
C ALA A 18 -16.39 7.78 5.21
N GLN A 19 -15.87 7.90 3.99
CA GLN A 19 -14.93 6.93 3.47
C GLN A 19 -13.71 6.88 4.39
N ASN A 20 -13.29 5.68 4.75
CA ASN A 20 -12.06 5.47 5.50
C ASN A 20 -10.86 5.90 4.66
N VAL A 21 -9.79 6.35 5.32
CA VAL A 21 -8.51 6.64 4.64
C VAL A 21 -7.93 5.36 4.04
N GLY A 22 -8.08 4.22 4.72
CA GLY A 22 -7.71 2.91 4.21
C GLY A 22 -8.92 2.14 3.65
N SER A 23 -8.67 1.19 2.76
CA SER A 23 -9.71 0.29 2.27
C SER A 23 -10.29 -0.55 3.40
N SER A 24 -11.60 -0.72 3.42
CA SER A 24 -12.24 -1.60 4.39
C SER A 24 -11.94 -3.09 4.11
N PRO A 25 -11.97 -3.96 5.13
CA PRO A 25 -11.80 -5.39 4.93
C PRO A 25 -12.80 -5.99 3.93
N GLU A 26 -14.03 -5.48 3.90
CA GLU A 26 -15.09 -5.91 2.97
C GLU A 26 -14.74 -5.54 1.54
N TYR A 27 -14.19 -4.33 1.33
CA TYR A 27 -13.76 -3.89 0.01
C TYR A 27 -12.57 -4.71 -0.50
N ILE A 28 -11.58 -4.99 0.36
CA ILE A 28 -10.45 -5.84 0.00
C ILE A 28 -10.91 -7.26 -0.36
N LYS A 29 -11.87 -7.83 0.38
CA LYS A 29 -12.46 -9.14 0.06
C LYS A 29 -13.19 -9.12 -1.29
N LEU A 30 -13.91 -8.05 -1.59
CA LEU A 30 -14.60 -7.86 -2.87
C LEU A 30 -13.60 -7.85 -4.05
N LEU A 31 -12.43 -7.24 -3.86
CA LEU A 31 -11.39 -7.18 -4.90
C LEU A 31 -10.58 -8.49 -5.03
N THR A 32 -10.70 -9.42 -4.10
CA THR A 32 -9.99 -10.69 -4.08
C THR A 32 -10.92 -11.89 -3.89
N PRO A 33 -11.99 -12.04 -4.72
CA PRO A 33 -13.07 -13.00 -4.47
C PRO A 33 -12.63 -14.46 -4.62
N ASP A 34 -11.58 -14.70 -5.40
CA ASP A 34 -11.09 -16.06 -5.69
C ASP A 34 -10.17 -16.61 -4.59
N TRP A 35 -9.72 -15.76 -3.66
CA TRP A 35 -8.92 -16.23 -2.54
C TRP A 35 -9.79 -17.00 -1.53
N LYS A 36 -9.51 -18.29 -1.38
CA LYS A 36 -10.24 -19.20 -0.47
C LYS A 36 -9.46 -19.52 0.81
N GLY A 37 -8.23 -19.05 0.93
CA GLY A 37 -7.38 -19.26 2.11
C GLY A 37 -7.67 -18.29 3.26
N GLU A 38 -6.85 -18.37 4.30
CA GLU A 38 -6.90 -17.43 5.43
C GLU A 38 -6.68 -15.98 4.98
N ARG A 39 -7.24 -15.05 5.74
CA ARG A 39 -7.06 -13.61 5.55
C ARG A 39 -6.56 -12.96 6.83
N PHE A 40 -5.86 -11.86 6.67
CA PHE A 40 -5.56 -10.95 7.76
C PHE A 40 -6.84 -10.23 8.23
N ALA A 41 -6.78 -9.60 9.41
CA ALA A 41 -7.90 -8.83 9.95
C ALA A 41 -8.34 -7.68 9.03
N ASP A 42 -7.41 -7.12 8.24
CA ASP A 42 -7.67 -6.09 7.24
C ASP A 42 -8.28 -6.62 5.92
N GLY A 43 -8.53 -7.92 5.82
CA GLY A 43 -9.15 -8.57 4.65
C GLY A 43 -8.15 -9.05 3.59
N ARG A 44 -6.86 -8.69 3.66
CA ARG A 44 -5.85 -9.13 2.69
C ARG A 44 -5.65 -10.66 2.72
N PRO A 45 -5.42 -11.29 1.55
CA PRO A 45 -5.01 -12.69 1.47
C PRO A 45 -3.74 -12.97 2.28
N LYS A 46 -3.79 -13.98 3.15
CA LYS A 46 -2.66 -14.43 3.97
C LYS A 46 -1.88 -15.51 3.24
N VAL A 47 -1.13 -15.11 2.20
CA VAL A 47 -0.20 -16.02 1.52
C VAL A 47 0.87 -16.45 2.50
N SER A 48 1.14 -17.77 2.59
CA SER A 48 2.14 -18.30 3.53
C SER A 48 3.56 -17.89 3.18
N ASP A 49 4.41 -17.74 4.20
CA ASP A 49 5.82 -17.39 4.01
C ASP A 49 6.57 -18.47 3.20
N ALA A 50 6.18 -19.74 3.31
CA ALA A 50 6.74 -20.82 2.51
C ALA A 50 6.49 -20.63 1.00
N ILE A 51 5.33 -20.08 0.61
CA ILE A 51 5.05 -19.73 -0.79
C ILE A 51 5.92 -18.54 -1.21
N LEU A 52 6.01 -17.50 -0.37
CA LEU A 52 6.83 -16.32 -0.68
C LEU A 52 8.30 -16.69 -0.88
N GLU A 53 8.87 -17.59 -0.04
CA GLU A 53 10.24 -18.06 -0.22
C GLU A 53 10.43 -18.85 -1.52
N ARG A 54 9.47 -19.69 -1.90
CA ARG A 54 9.52 -20.42 -3.18
C ARG A 54 9.46 -19.50 -4.39
N LEU A 55 8.69 -18.40 -4.30
CA LEU A 55 8.57 -17.43 -5.39
C LEU A 55 9.90 -16.72 -5.70
N LYS A 56 10.85 -16.65 -4.78
CA LYS A 56 12.17 -16.06 -5.05
C LYS A 56 12.97 -16.82 -6.12
N ASN A 57 12.63 -18.08 -6.37
CA ASN A 57 13.27 -18.91 -7.39
C ASN A 57 12.58 -18.87 -8.75
N ILE A 58 11.57 -18.01 -8.90
CA ILE A 58 10.79 -17.84 -10.13
C ILE A 58 11.18 -16.52 -10.76
N SER A 59 11.51 -16.51 -12.04
CA SER A 59 11.75 -15.27 -12.76
C SER A 59 10.46 -14.46 -12.94
N ILE A 60 10.59 -13.15 -13.10
CA ILE A 60 9.43 -12.30 -13.32
C ILE A 60 8.74 -12.62 -14.65
N GLU A 61 9.49 -13.06 -15.66
CA GLU A 61 8.96 -13.47 -16.95
C GLU A 61 8.13 -14.75 -16.84
N GLU A 62 8.57 -15.71 -16.01
CA GLU A 62 7.79 -16.93 -15.75
C GLU A 62 6.48 -16.59 -15.04
N ALA A 63 6.53 -15.74 -14.01
CA ALA A 63 5.35 -15.28 -13.30
C ALA A 63 4.38 -14.52 -14.23
N TRP A 64 4.91 -13.63 -15.05
CA TRP A 64 4.15 -12.88 -16.04
C TRP A 64 3.50 -13.79 -17.07
N GLY A 65 4.23 -14.79 -17.59
CA GLY A 65 3.70 -15.77 -18.55
C GLY A 65 2.49 -16.53 -17.98
N VAL A 66 2.57 -16.96 -16.72
CA VAL A 66 1.45 -17.64 -16.02
C VAL A 66 0.25 -16.70 -15.88
N LEU A 67 0.46 -15.47 -15.44
CA LEU A 67 -0.60 -14.47 -15.28
C LEU A 67 -1.29 -14.16 -16.59
N ARG A 68 -0.51 -13.92 -17.66
CA ARG A 68 -1.02 -13.64 -19.00
C ARG A 68 -1.90 -14.77 -19.52
N ASN A 69 -1.45 -16.02 -19.37
CA ASN A 69 -2.20 -17.20 -19.80
C ASN A 69 -3.51 -17.41 -19.00
N LYS A 70 -3.62 -16.82 -17.83
CA LYS A 70 -4.83 -16.81 -17.00
C LYS A 70 -5.73 -15.59 -17.25
N GLY A 71 -5.41 -14.76 -18.26
CA GLY A 71 -6.21 -13.59 -18.63
C GLY A 71 -5.80 -12.28 -17.91
N PHE A 72 -4.79 -12.31 -17.06
CA PHE A 72 -4.25 -11.10 -16.42
C PHE A 72 -3.30 -10.40 -17.39
N GLN A 73 -3.84 -9.48 -18.19
CA GLN A 73 -3.07 -8.68 -19.14
C GLN A 73 -2.43 -7.47 -18.46
N ASN A 74 -1.34 -6.95 -19.06
CA ASN A 74 -0.68 -5.71 -18.64
C ASN A 74 -0.23 -5.69 -17.15
N GLN A 75 0.25 -6.85 -16.67
CA GLN A 75 0.69 -7.01 -15.27
C GLN A 75 2.21 -6.88 -15.11
N PHE A 76 2.94 -6.59 -16.19
CA PHE A 76 4.39 -6.40 -16.17
C PHE A 76 4.71 -4.93 -16.40
N GLU A 77 5.65 -4.41 -15.64
CA GLU A 77 6.22 -3.07 -15.79
C GLU A 77 7.75 -3.18 -15.74
N SER A 78 8.44 -2.40 -16.57
CA SER A 78 9.90 -2.36 -16.68
C SER A 78 10.46 -0.97 -16.36
N ASP A 79 11.75 -0.80 -16.61
CA ASP A 79 12.47 0.48 -16.50
C ASP A 79 12.55 1.04 -15.07
N TRP A 80 12.51 0.13 -14.09
CA TRP A 80 12.70 0.49 -12.69
C TRP A 80 14.18 0.71 -12.36
N GLU A 81 14.46 1.74 -11.59
CA GLU A 81 15.71 1.83 -10.83
C GLU A 81 15.62 0.93 -9.59
N ILE A 82 16.61 0.06 -9.42
CA ILE A 82 16.63 -0.90 -8.30
C ILE A 82 17.68 -0.47 -7.29
N ILE A 83 17.28 -0.32 -6.03
CA ILE A 83 18.17 0.18 -4.96
C ILE A 83 19.30 -0.82 -4.70
N ASN A 84 19.00 -2.12 -4.61
CA ASN A 84 19.98 -3.21 -4.44
C ASN A 84 19.79 -4.25 -5.56
N PRO A 85 20.43 -4.07 -6.73
CA PRO A 85 20.32 -5.00 -7.85
C PRO A 85 20.80 -6.41 -7.49
N GLY A 86 20.16 -7.42 -8.07
CA GLY A 86 20.49 -8.84 -7.89
C GLY A 86 19.75 -9.55 -6.75
N GLU A 87 19.01 -8.81 -5.92
CA GLU A 87 18.22 -9.37 -4.83
C GLU A 87 16.73 -9.45 -5.23
N ALA A 88 16.19 -10.67 -5.24
CA ALA A 88 14.75 -10.86 -5.48
C ALA A 88 13.94 -10.49 -4.24
N MET A 89 12.86 -9.73 -4.44
CA MET A 89 11.93 -9.39 -3.36
C MET A 89 10.54 -10.00 -3.64
N THR A 90 10.02 -10.70 -2.66
CA THR A 90 8.67 -11.26 -2.67
C THR A 90 7.94 -10.88 -1.39
N GLY A 91 6.63 -10.68 -1.46
CA GLY A 91 5.88 -10.33 -0.26
C GLY A 91 4.39 -10.15 -0.49
N ARG A 92 3.66 -9.98 0.59
CA ARG A 92 2.25 -9.61 0.57
C ARG A 92 2.14 -8.11 0.41
N VAL A 93 1.29 -7.67 -0.50
CA VAL A 93 1.22 -6.25 -0.87
C VAL A 93 0.40 -5.44 0.14
N VAL A 94 0.97 -4.31 0.57
CA VAL A 94 0.26 -3.20 1.21
C VAL A 94 0.31 -2.02 0.25
N THR A 95 -0.85 -1.57 -0.22
CA THR A 95 -0.93 -0.51 -1.22
C THR A 95 -1.20 0.86 -0.60
N ALA A 96 -0.65 1.90 -1.22
CA ALA A 96 -1.05 3.28 -0.99
C ALA A 96 -1.06 4.06 -2.30
N GLN A 97 -1.94 5.06 -2.36
CA GLN A 97 -2.00 5.99 -3.48
C GLN A 97 -1.83 7.42 -2.98
N TYR A 98 -1.02 8.16 -3.68
CA TYR A 98 -0.74 9.57 -3.41
C TYR A 98 -1.21 10.45 -4.56
N MET A 99 -1.30 11.73 -4.29
CA MET A 99 -1.60 12.77 -5.27
C MET A 99 -0.78 14.01 -4.95
N PRO A 100 -0.68 14.97 -5.89
CA PRO A 100 -0.08 16.27 -5.59
C PRO A 100 -0.72 16.90 -4.36
N LEU A 101 0.10 17.61 -3.56
CA LEU A 101 -0.36 18.23 -2.31
C LEU A 101 -1.55 19.16 -2.56
N ARG A 102 -2.63 18.87 -1.85
CA ARG A 102 -3.84 19.68 -1.78
C ARG A 102 -4.14 20.01 -0.32
N PRO A 103 -3.83 21.22 0.16
CA PRO A 103 -3.99 21.59 1.56
C PRO A 103 -5.43 21.48 2.08
N ASP A 104 -6.41 21.73 1.21
CA ASP A 104 -7.83 21.57 1.50
C ASP A 104 -8.22 20.10 1.74
N PHE A 105 -7.71 19.20 0.90
CA PHE A 105 -7.95 17.77 1.00
C PHE A 105 -7.15 17.12 2.13
N GLU A 106 -5.87 17.49 2.28
CA GLU A 106 -5.01 16.98 3.35
C GLU A 106 -5.62 17.22 4.74
N LYS A 107 -6.24 18.39 4.95
CA LYS A 107 -6.95 18.70 6.19
C LYS A 107 -8.05 17.67 6.49
N GLN A 108 -8.81 17.26 5.48
CA GLN A 108 -9.87 16.25 5.64
C GLN A 108 -9.29 14.86 5.89
N VAL A 109 -8.25 14.48 5.16
CA VAL A 109 -7.55 13.20 5.36
C VAL A 109 -7.01 13.11 6.79
N LYS A 110 -6.36 14.15 7.30
CA LYS A 110 -5.85 14.19 8.67
C LYS A 110 -6.98 14.13 9.70
N ALA A 111 -8.10 14.81 9.48
CA ALA A 111 -9.26 14.75 10.37
C ALA A 111 -9.85 13.33 10.42
N GLN A 112 -10.00 12.69 9.27
CA GLN A 112 -10.48 11.30 9.18
C GLN A 112 -9.47 10.34 9.82
N GLY A 113 -8.17 10.50 9.57
CA GLY A 113 -7.13 9.69 10.21
C GLY A 113 -7.14 9.80 11.73
N LYS A 114 -7.49 10.94 12.30
CA LYS A 114 -7.68 11.10 13.75
C LYS A 114 -8.85 10.24 14.26
N ILE A 115 -9.95 10.20 13.53
CA ILE A 115 -11.11 9.35 13.86
C ILE A 115 -10.72 7.87 13.81
N GLU A 116 -9.87 7.48 12.86
CA GLU A 116 -9.35 6.13 12.69
C GLU A 116 -8.17 5.79 13.64
N ASN A 117 -7.83 6.65 14.58
CA ASN A 117 -6.69 6.50 15.50
C ASN A 117 -5.33 6.33 14.81
N ARG A 118 -5.15 6.93 13.63
CA ARG A 118 -3.85 6.93 12.95
C ARG A 118 -2.89 7.90 13.63
N ALA A 119 -1.58 7.64 13.50
CA ALA A 119 -0.53 8.50 14.06
C ALA A 119 -0.73 9.97 13.63
N GLN A 120 -0.69 10.87 14.61
CA GLN A 120 -0.89 12.31 14.34
C GLN A 120 0.45 13.06 14.21
N GLN A 121 1.56 12.39 14.49
CA GLN A 121 2.91 12.93 14.31
C GLN A 121 3.48 12.50 12.97
N GLY A 122 4.18 13.40 12.30
CA GLY A 122 4.74 13.16 10.98
C GLY A 122 3.75 13.38 9.81
N GLY A 123 4.15 12.95 8.64
CA GLY A 123 3.33 13.01 7.42
C GLY A 123 2.40 11.80 7.28
N THR A 124 1.33 11.96 6.49
CA THR A 124 0.39 10.87 6.20
C THR A 124 1.03 9.70 5.44
N ASN A 125 2.22 9.91 4.85
CA ASN A 125 3.03 8.87 4.21
C ASN A 125 3.59 7.83 5.19
N SER A 126 3.57 8.09 6.50
CA SER A 126 3.92 7.09 7.53
C SER A 126 2.79 6.09 7.79
N TRP A 127 1.54 6.43 7.53
CA TRP A 127 0.40 5.59 7.86
C TRP A 127 0.39 4.20 7.20
N PRO A 128 0.74 4.05 5.91
CA PRO A 128 0.90 2.72 5.34
C PRO A 128 2.04 1.92 5.99
N ILE A 129 3.09 2.61 6.45
CA ILE A 129 4.21 1.97 7.15
C ILE A 129 3.75 1.40 8.50
N ASP A 130 2.85 2.11 9.19
CA ASP A 130 2.37 1.69 10.52
C ASP A 130 1.62 0.36 10.50
N ILE A 131 1.01 -0.01 9.38
CA ILE A 131 0.24 -1.27 9.24
C ILE A 131 1.06 -2.42 8.65
N LEU A 132 2.33 -2.22 8.30
CA LEU A 132 3.19 -3.28 7.79
C LEU A 132 3.46 -4.34 8.86
N THR A 133 3.50 -5.58 8.41
CA THR A 133 3.87 -6.77 9.20
C THR A 133 4.97 -7.56 8.49
N PRO A 134 5.69 -8.47 9.17
CA PRO A 134 6.73 -9.28 8.55
C PRO A 134 6.23 -9.99 7.29
N GLY A 135 7.00 -9.86 6.19
CA GLY A 135 6.66 -10.42 4.87
C GLY A 135 5.79 -9.51 3.99
N ASP A 136 5.45 -8.29 4.43
CA ASP A 136 4.76 -7.32 3.59
C ASP A 136 5.74 -6.55 2.69
N VAL A 137 5.29 -6.18 1.49
CA VAL A 137 5.96 -5.22 0.59
C VAL A 137 5.09 -3.99 0.47
N TYR A 138 5.68 -2.82 0.69
CA TYR A 138 4.96 -1.56 0.55
C TYR A 138 4.98 -1.11 -0.92
N VAL A 139 3.81 -1.09 -1.55
CA VAL A 139 3.62 -0.69 -2.95
C VAL A 139 2.86 0.63 -2.99
N ALA A 140 3.44 1.66 -3.60
CA ALA A 140 2.80 2.97 -3.65
C ALA A 140 2.79 3.56 -5.07
N ASP A 141 1.65 4.13 -5.41
CA ASP A 141 1.51 5.03 -6.56
C ASP A 141 1.79 6.47 -6.11
N GLY A 142 2.94 7.01 -6.49
CA GLY A 142 3.36 8.40 -6.30
C GLY A 142 3.13 9.25 -7.53
N TYR A 143 2.15 8.91 -8.37
CA TYR A 143 1.77 9.59 -9.62
C TYR A 143 2.95 9.86 -10.56
N GLY A 144 3.97 8.98 -10.56
CA GLY A 144 5.14 9.08 -11.42
C GLY A 144 6.06 10.28 -11.14
N LYS A 145 5.86 11.00 -10.03
CA LYS A 145 6.62 12.20 -9.71
C LYS A 145 8.01 11.85 -9.18
N ILE A 146 9.06 12.38 -9.82
CA ILE A 146 10.45 12.23 -9.39
C ILE A 146 10.88 13.48 -8.63
N ALA A 147 11.09 14.60 -9.30
CA ALA A 147 11.48 15.86 -8.64
C ALA A 147 10.39 16.32 -7.67
N ASP A 148 10.73 16.59 -6.43
CA ASP A 148 9.79 16.95 -5.34
C ASP A 148 8.70 15.89 -5.04
N GLY A 149 8.90 14.65 -5.54
CA GLY A 149 7.93 13.56 -5.42
C GLY A 149 8.32 12.48 -4.41
N THR A 150 9.27 12.76 -3.55
CA THR A 150 9.83 11.81 -2.60
C THR A 150 8.79 11.27 -1.61
N LEU A 151 8.61 9.95 -1.62
CA LEU A 151 7.72 9.26 -0.68
C LEU A 151 8.41 8.92 0.64
N ILE A 152 9.68 8.48 0.59
CA ILE A 152 10.47 8.12 1.76
C ILE A 152 11.93 8.56 1.60
N GLY A 153 12.62 8.67 2.74
CA GLY A 153 14.08 8.66 2.85
C GLY A 153 14.54 7.47 3.70
N ASP A 154 15.80 7.45 4.09
CA ASP A 154 16.44 6.35 4.83
C ASP A 154 15.79 6.09 6.21
N ASN A 155 15.34 7.12 6.92
CA ASN A 155 14.66 6.97 8.21
C ASN A 155 13.36 6.15 8.07
N LEU A 156 12.51 6.46 7.08
CA LEU A 156 11.30 5.69 6.82
C LEU A 156 11.64 4.34 6.21
N GLY A 157 12.70 4.24 5.41
CA GLY A 157 13.22 2.96 4.90
C GLY A 157 13.59 2.00 6.03
N ASN A 158 14.30 2.48 7.06
CA ASN A 158 14.60 1.69 8.26
C ASN A 158 13.31 1.24 8.99
N SER A 159 12.31 2.12 9.09
CA SER A 159 11.03 1.80 9.72
C SER A 159 10.27 0.73 8.93
N ILE A 160 10.26 0.83 7.59
CA ILE A 160 9.67 -0.17 6.70
C ILE A 160 10.35 -1.53 6.89
N TYR A 161 11.68 -1.55 6.84
CA TYR A 161 12.43 -2.80 6.99
C TYR A 161 12.25 -3.43 8.37
N ALA A 162 12.29 -2.63 9.43
CA ALA A 162 12.08 -3.11 10.80
C ALA A 162 10.73 -3.81 10.98
N LYS A 163 9.68 -3.35 10.28
CA LYS A 163 8.33 -3.92 10.36
C LYS A 163 8.12 -5.08 9.38
N SER A 164 8.55 -4.92 8.15
CA SER A 164 8.20 -5.83 7.06
C SER A 164 9.28 -6.86 6.74
N GLN A 165 10.55 -6.56 7.05
CA GLN A 165 11.73 -7.30 6.59
C GLN A 165 11.78 -7.43 5.05
N ARG A 166 11.23 -6.44 4.36
CA ARG A 166 11.17 -6.32 2.91
C ARG A 166 11.48 -4.87 2.54
N GLY A 167 10.95 -4.41 1.44
CA GLY A 167 11.19 -3.08 0.92
C GLY A 167 9.97 -2.50 0.22
N VAL A 168 10.21 -1.80 -0.88
CA VAL A 168 9.20 -0.96 -1.53
C VAL A 168 9.15 -1.18 -3.04
N ILE A 169 7.99 -0.88 -3.63
CA ILE A 169 7.81 -0.68 -5.07
C ILE A 169 7.04 0.63 -5.23
N PHE A 170 7.70 1.68 -5.74
CA PHE A 170 7.13 3.01 -5.81
C PHE A 170 7.07 3.53 -7.25
N TYR A 171 5.89 3.71 -7.77
CA TYR A 171 5.71 4.50 -8.98
C TYR A 171 5.86 5.99 -8.64
N GLY A 172 7.09 6.38 -8.35
CA GLY A 172 7.51 7.66 -7.79
C GLY A 172 8.97 7.62 -7.37
N SER A 173 9.37 8.53 -6.47
CA SER A 173 10.77 8.68 -6.07
C SER A 173 11.00 8.45 -4.57
N VAL A 174 12.27 8.26 -4.25
CA VAL A 174 12.80 8.27 -2.88
C VAL A 174 13.88 9.35 -2.76
N ARG A 175 14.33 9.64 -1.55
CA ARG A 175 15.56 10.37 -1.28
C ARG A 175 16.49 9.51 -0.43
N ASP A 176 17.72 10.00 -0.25
CA ASP A 176 18.72 9.33 0.59
C ASP A 176 19.01 7.90 0.12
N GLN A 177 19.05 7.67 -1.21
CA GLN A 177 19.21 6.35 -1.82
C GLN A 177 20.43 5.59 -1.29
N GLN A 178 21.56 6.29 -1.06
CA GLN A 178 22.74 5.70 -0.44
C GLN A 178 22.48 5.20 1.00
N GLY A 179 21.62 5.88 1.74
CA GLY A 179 21.17 5.44 3.07
C GLY A 179 20.29 4.21 2.97
N LEU A 180 19.33 4.21 2.06
CA LEU A 180 18.44 3.07 1.80
C LEU A 180 19.23 1.82 1.37
N SER A 181 20.22 1.95 0.49
CA SER A 181 21.03 0.82 0.02
C SER A 181 21.89 0.17 1.11
N LYS A 182 22.17 0.88 2.21
CA LYS A 182 22.91 0.35 3.36
C LYS A 182 22.04 -0.41 4.37
N ILE A 183 20.72 -0.36 4.23
CA ILE A 183 19.82 -1.14 5.09
C ILE A 183 19.89 -2.60 4.65
N ALA A 184 20.55 -3.43 5.45
CA ALA A 184 20.77 -4.84 5.10
C ALA A 184 19.44 -5.58 4.88
N GLY A 185 19.26 -6.15 3.68
CA GLY A 185 18.03 -6.86 3.28
C GLY A 185 16.88 -5.99 2.77
N PHE A 186 17.02 -4.66 2.81
CA PHE A 186 16.06 -3.76 2.16
C PHE A 186 16.29 -3.72 0.66
N ASN A 187 15.22 -3.75 -0.13
CA ASN A 187 15.31 -3.46 -1.56
C ASN A 187 14.16 -2.55 -2.00
N GLY A 188 14.29 -1.93 -3.17
CA GLY A 188 13.28 -1.06 -3.73
C GLY A 188 13.34 -0.95 -5.23
N TRP A 189 12.17 -0.91 -5.84
CA TRP A 189 11.93 -0.58 -7.24
C TRP A 189 11.28 0.79 -7.29
N ILE A 190 11.93 1.74 -7.93
CA ILE A 190 11.55 3.16 -7.94
C ILE A 190 11.72 3.74 -9.35
N LEU A 191 11.15 4.91 -9.61
CA LEU A 191 11.37 5.63 -10.86
C LEU A 191 12.60 6.54 -10.81
N GLY A 192 13.12 6.85 -9.62
CA GLY A 192 14.31 7.67 -9.43
C GLY A 192 14.46 8.16 -7.98
N ALA A 193 15.54 8.94 -7.75
CA ALA A 193 15.88 9.52 -6.46
C ALA A 193 16.31 10.97 -6.57
#